data_e0e012d455e898e95551d35f3cbd052d
#
_entry.id   e0e012d455e898e95551d35f3cbd052d
#
_cell.length_a   1.000
_cell.length_b   1.000
_cell.length_c   1.000
_cell.angle_alpha   90.00
_cell.angle_beta   90.00
_cell.angle_gamma   90.00
#
_symmetry.space_group_name_H-M   'P 1'
#
loop_
_entity.id
_entity.type
_entity.pdbx_description
1 polymer ?
#
loop_
_entity_poly.entity_id
_entity_poly.type
_entity_poly.pdbx_seq_one_letter_code
_entity_poly.pdbx_strand_id
1 'polypeptide(L)'
;DIHAHALPQDTLEALRTATPQFPGVTLLEADGKFQLSFAGNAATRPVMPGLRLTAPRLDWMNERDIDVQLVSGWLDGFGYELDPEEGADWSRFQNEHLMRVCATSPKLKALATVPLQSGKHAAAVLEEAVAAGMPGAMIGTQPEGGQGNLDAEHLDPFWAKAAELKVPIIVHPMFGSGDARLHDFQMMNAVGRVTDLT
;
A
#
# COMPACT_ATOMS: atom_id res chain seq x y z
N ASP A 1 -14.26 -5.16 9.38
CA ASP A 1 -13.50 -3.93 9.10
C ASP A 1 -12.82 -4.06 7.73
N ILE A 2 -13.05 -3.08 6.84
CA ILE A 2 -12.54 -3.11 5.45
C ILE A 2 -11.39 -2.10 5.22
N HIS A 3 -10.95 -1.38 6.25
CA HIS A 3 -9.95 -0.33 6.11
C HIS A 3 -8.90 -0.42 7.21
N ALA A 4 -7.84 -1.14 6.93
CA ALA A 4 -6.66 -1.22 7.80
C ALA A 4 -5.39 -1.34 6.97
N HIS A 5 -4.28 -0.86 7.53
CA HIS A 5 -2.97 -0.91 6.88
C HIS A 5 -1.97 -1.65 7.72
N ALA A 6 -1.00 -2.28 7.06
CA ALA A 6 0.18 -2.83 7.70
C ALA A 6 1.43 -2.67 6.81
N LEU A 7 2.54 -2.53 7.49
CA LEU A 7 3.88 -2.78 6.97
C LEU A 7 4.56 -3.67 8.03
N PRO A 8 4.43 -4.99 7.90
CA PRO A 8 4.85 -5.93 8.92
C PRO A 8 6.32 -5.78 9.30
N GLN A 9 6.65 -6.05 10.56
CA GLN A 9 8.03 -6.01 11.04
C GLN A 9 8.96 -6.92 10.21
N ASP A 10 8.47 -8.12 9.86
CA ASP A 10 9.20 -9.09 9.03
C ASP A 10 9.53 -8.54 7.63
N THR A 11 8.66 -7.67 7.07
CA THR A 11 8.93 -6.98 5.79
C THR A 11 10.14 -6.04 5.92
N LEU A 12 10.20 -5.26 7.01
CA LEU A 12 11.31 -4.33 7.26
C LEU A 12 12.62 -5.08 7.52
N GLU A 13 12.56 -6.20 8.22
CA GLU A 13 13.73 -7.05 8.49
C GLU A 13 14.24 -7.72 7.21
N ALA A 14 13.33 -8.26 6.39
CA ALA A 14 13.67 -8.84 5.10
C ALA A 14 14.26 -7.80 4.14
N LEU A 15 13.74 -6.56 4.15
CA LEU A 15 14.24 -5.48 3.32
C LEU A 15 15.71 -5.14 3.59
N ARG A 16 16.21 -5.28 4.84
CA ARG A 16 17.64 -5.07 5.15
C ARG A 16 18.56 -5.93 4.30
N THR A 17 18.12 -7.14 3.95
CA THR A 17 18.90 -8.08 3.13
C THR A 17 18.49 -8.03 1.66
N ALA A 18 17.28 -7.57 1.35
CA ALA A 18 16.73 -7.47 -0.01
C ALA A 18 17.08 -6.15 -0.71
N THR A 19 17.67 -5.17 0.00
CA THR A 19 18.03 -3.85 -0.58
C THR A 19 18.76 -3.94 -1.94
N PRO A 20 19.66 -4.92 -2.20
CA PRO A 20 20.27 -5.05 -3.52
C PRO A 20 19.28 -5.37 -4.65
N GLN A 21 18.10 -5.92 -4.32
CA GLN A 21 17.05 -6.24 -5.30
C GLN A 21 16.18 -5.02 -5.64
N PHE A 22 16.18 -4.02 -4.76
CA PHE A 22 15.38 -2.81 -4.89
C PHE A 22 16.28 -1.58 -4.79
N PRO A 23 17.05 -1.23 -5.85
CA PRO A 23 17.98 -0.10 -5.82
C PRO A 23 17.29 1.25 -5.60
N GLY A 24 16.02 1.38 -6.00
CA GLY A 24 15.19 2.56 -5.77
C GLY A 24 14.55 2.62 -4.39
N VAL A 25 14.67 1.57 -3.53
CA VAL A 25 14.08 1.54 -2.18
C VAL A 25 15.17 1.63 -1.12
N THR A 26 15.10 2.66 -0.30
CA THR A 26 16.03 2.84 0.83
C THR A 26 15.29 2.69 2.15
N LEU A 27 15.73 1.75 2.99
CA LEU A 27 15.30 1.65 4.39
C LEU A 27 16.18 2.53 5.27
N LEU A 28 15.56 3.48 5.94
CA LEU A 28 16.21 4.36 6.92
C LEU A 28 15.82 3.90 8.32
N GLU A 29 16.80 3.74 9.18
CA GLU A 29 16.60 3.32 10.56
C GLU A 29 17.38 4.24 11.50
N ALA A 30 16.68 4.91 12.40
CA ALA A 30 17.25 5.76 13.42
C ALA A 30 16.39 5.72 14.69
N ASP A 31 17.01 5.57 15.86
CA ASP A 31 16.33 5.57 17.17
C ASP A 31 15.13 4.59 17.25
N GLY A 32 15.26 3.42 16.63
CA GLY A 32 14.20 2.39 16.56
C GLY A 32 12.99 2.76 15.69
N LYS A 33 13.10 3.83 14.89
CA LYS A 33 12.11 4.25 13.90
C LYS A 33 12.56 3.81 12.52
N PHE A 34 11.59 3.36 11.73
CA PHE A 34 11.80 2.96 10.34
C PHE A 34 11.10 3.95 9.42
N GLN A 35 11.77 4.31 8.34
CA GLN A 35 11.24 5.11 7.25
C GLN A 35 11.69 4.50 5.92
N LEU A 36 10.93 4.74 4.87
CA LEU A 36 11.29 4.36 3.50
C LEU A 36 11.57 5.61 2.68
N SER A 37 12.40 5.49 1.67
CA SER A 37 12.57 6.47 0.61
C SER A 37 12.53 5.74 -0.72
N PHE A 38 11.82 6.30 -1.69
CA PHE A 38 11.65 5.73 -3.02
C PHE A 38 12.26 6.65 -4.07
N ALA A 39 13.04 6.07 -4.99
CA ALA A 39 13.71 6.78 -6.10
C ALA A 39 14.53 8.01 -5.65
N GLY A 40 15.10 7.97 -4.44
CA GLY A 40 15.87 9.09 -3.89
C GLY A 40 15.04 10.27 -3.39
N ASN A 41 13.72 10.15 -3.34
CA ASN A 41 12.84 11.20 -2.81
C ASN A 41 12.94 11.32 -1.29
N ALA A 42 12.25 12.31 -0.72
CA ALA A 42 12.18 12.51 0.72
C ALA A 42 11.66 11.24 1.44
N ALA A 43 12.20 10.99 2.64
CA ALA A 43 11.76 9.85 3.44
C ALA A 43 10.27 9.96 3.80
N THR A 44 9.61 8.81 3.85
CA THR A 44 8.24 8.70 4.35
C THR A 44 8.13 9.15 5.81
N ARG A 45 6.93 9.25 6.31
CA ARG A 45 6.70 9.32 7.75
C ARG A 45 7.28 8.09 8.44
N PRO A 46 7.62 8.15 9.73
CA PRO A 46 8.02 6.96 10.47
C PRO A 46 6.92 5.89 10.50
N VAL A 47 7.30 4.64 10.27
CA VAL A 47 6.39 3.49 10.35
C VAL A 47 5.94 3.30 11.80
N MET A 48 4.66 3.51 12.05
CA MET A 48 4.08 3.41 13.40
C MET A 48 4.12 1.97 13.92
N PRO A 49 4.29 1.73 15.22
CA PRO A 49 4.25 0.39 15.81
C PRO A 49 2.97 -0.39 15.47
N GLY A 50 1.80 0.28 15.43
CA GLY A 50 0.52 -0.33 15.07
C GLY A 50 0.44 -0.87 13.63
N LEU A 51 1.31 -0.40 12.72
CA LEU A 51 1.44 -0.93 11.37
C LEU A 51 2.29 -2.20 11.31
N ARG A 52 3.20 -2.38 12.29
CA ARG A 52 4.23 -3.42 12.29
C ARG A 52 3.85 -4.68 13.06
N LEU A 53 3.06 -4.54 14.12
CA LEU A 53 2.83 -5.58 15.11
C LEU A 53 1.44 -6.22 14.93
N THR A 54 1.41 -7.55 14.77
CA THR A 54 0.17 -8.31 14.55
C THR A 54 -0.56 -8.60 15.86
N ALA A 55 0.12 -9.00 16.92
CA ALA A 55 -0.51 -9.38 18.18
C ALA A 55 -1.37 -8.27 18.78
N PRO A 56 -0.88 -7.02 18.96
CA PRO A 56 -1.72 -5.91 19.45
C PRO A 56 -2.92 -5.61 18.56
N ARG A 57 -2.82 -5.88 17.25
CA ARG A 57 -3.94 -5.74 16.31
C ARG A 57 -5.04 -6.74 16.61
N LEU A 58 -4.68 -8.00 16.80
CA LEU A 58 -5.65 -9.06 17.10
C LEU A 58 -6.32 -8.83 18.47
N ASP A 59 -5.57 -8.38 19.47
CA ASP A 59 -6.12 -7.99 20.77
C ASP A 59 -7.14 -6.86 20.63
N TRP A 60 -6.78 -5.81 19.89
CA TRP A 60 -7.66 -4.69 19.59
C TRP A 60 -8.94 -5.11 18.85
N MET A 61 -8.84 -6.04 17.89
CA MET A 61 -9.98 -6.60 17.16
C MET A 61 -10.90 -7.40 18.11
N ASN A 62 -10.32 -8.21 19.00
CA ASN A 62 -11.08 -8.98 19.97
C ASN A 62 -11.87 -8.09 20.95
N GLU A 63 -11.23 -7.02 21.44
CA GLU A 63 -11.88 -6.05 22.33
C GLU A 63 -13.07 -5.31 21.68
N ARG A 64 -13.19 -5.32 20.37
CA ARG A 64 -14.20 -4.58 19.58
C ARG A 64 -15.11 -5.48 18.76
N ASP A 65 -15.10 -6.78 19.06
CA ASP A 65 -15.92 -7.78 18.37
C ASP A 65 -15.78 -7.73 16.84
N ILE A 66 -14.54 -7.50 16.35
CA ILE A 66 -14.23 -7.51 14.92
C ILE A 66 -13.84 -8.94 14.52
N ASP A 67 -14.68 -9.56 13.71
CA ASP A 67 -14.45 -10.93 13.22
C ASP A 67 -13.42 -11.01 12.12
N VAL A 68 -13.46 -10.09 11.18
CA VAL A 68 -12.56 -10.05 10.01
C VAL A 68 -12.11 -8.62 9.72
N GLN A 69 -10.82 -8.47 9.43
CA GLN A 69 -10.22 -7.23 8.95
C GLN A 69 -9.54 -7.44 7.60
N LEU A 70 -9.88 -6.60 6.62
CA LEU A 70 -9.11 -6.47 5.39
C LEU A 70 -7.92 -5.54 5.66
N VAL A 71 -6.72 -6.04 5.39
CA VAL A 71 -5.46 -5.34 5.67
C VAL A 71 -4.74 -5.10 4.35
N SER A 72 -4.50 -3.85 4.01
CA SER A 72 -3.69 -3.45 2.86
C SER A 72 -2.26 -3.09 3.26
N GLY A 73 -1.39 -2.94 2.27
CA GLY A 73 -0.11 -2.27 2.45
C GLY A 73 -0.29 -0.84 3.00
N TRP A 74 0.77 -0.34 3.64
CA TRP A 74 0.81 1.04 4.10
C TRP A 74 0.98 1.99 2.90
N LEU A 75 0.16 3.04 2.83
CA LEU A 75 0.08 3.95 1.68
C LEU A 75 1.42 4.59 1.31
N ASP A 76 2.15 5.09 2.31
CA ASP A 76 3.45 5.70 2.06
C ASP A 76 4.49 4.69 1.57
N GLY A 77 4.17 3.40 1.61
CA GLY A 77 5.00 2.29 1.14
C GLY A 77 4.65 1.77 -0.25
N PHE A 78 3.69 2.36 -0.97
CA PHE A 78 3.27 1.85 -2.30
C PHE A 78 4.37 1.92 -3.35
N GLY A 79 5.23 2.96 -3.30
CA GLY A 79 6.40 3.06 -4.18
C GLY A 79 6.05 3.37 -5.64
N TYR A 80 5.03 4.21 -5.87
CA TYR A 80 4.63 4.63 -7.22
C TYR A 80 5.67 5.53 -7.92
N GLU A 81 6.72 5.93 -7.22
CA GLU A 81 7.87 6.67 -7.72
C GLU A 81 8.93 5.76 -8.36
N LEU A 82 8.83 4.44 -8.17
CA LEU A 82 9.78 3.48 -8.70
C LEU A 82 9.57 3.26 -10.21
N ASP A 83 10.62 2.82 -10.89
CA ASP A 83 10.47 2.29 -12.24
C ASP A 83 9.41 1.17 -12.27
N PRO A 84 8.64 1.03 -13.37
CA PRO A 84 7.55 0.05 -13.46
C PRO A 84 7.92 -1.39 -13.11
N GLU A 85 9.09 -1.87 -13.53
CA GLU A 85 9.56 -3.24 -13.24
C GLU A 85 9.90 -3.37 -11.75
N GLU A 86 10.67 -2.44 -11.21
CA GLU A 86 11.02 -2.42 -9.80
C GLU A 86 9.79 -2.26 -8.91
N GLY A 87 8.84 -1.39 -9.32
CA GLY A 87 7.56 -1.22 -8.63
C GLY A 87 6.73 -2.51 -8.60
N ALA A 88 6.78 -3.30 -9.67
CA ALA A 88 6.12 -4.60 -9.70
C ALA A 88 6.76 -5.60 -8.72
N ASP A 89 8.08 -5.68 -8.70
CA ASP A 89 8.80 -6.57 -7.79
C ASP A 89 8.65 -6.11 -6.33
N TRP A 90 8.65 -4.80 -6.09
CA TRP A 90 8.36 -4.22 -4.78
C TRP A 90 6.94 -4.55 -4.30
N SER A 91 5.95 -4.46 -5.18
CA SER A 91 4.56 -4.84 -4.86
C SER A 91 4.44 -6.33 -4.54
N ARG A 92 5.08 -7.21 -5.31
CA ARG A 92 5.13 -8.65 -5.04
C ARG A 92 5.76 -8.95 -3.68
N PHE A 93 6.88 -8.32 -3.39
CA PHE A 93 7.56 -8.45 -2.10
C PHE A 93 6.66 -8.06 -0.93
N GLN A 94 5.98 -6.92 -1.01
CA GLN A 94 5.03 -6.49 0.01
C GLN A 94 3.86 -7.47 0.15
N ASN A 95 3.27 -7.89 -0.96
CA ASN A 95 2.12 -8.80 -0.98
C ASN A 95 2.47 -10.15 -0.34
N GLU A 96 3.63 -10.71 -0.65
CA GLU A 96 4.09 -11.97 -0.07
C GLU A 96 4.22 -11.87 1.46
N HIS A 97 4.87 -10.81 1.96
CA HIS A 97 5.05 -10.61 3.39
C HIS A 97 3.72 -10.34 4.10
N LEU A 98 2.83 -9.53 3.51
CA LEU A 98 1.52 -9.26 4.08
C LEU A 98 0.66 -10.53 4.14
N MET A 99 0.70 -11.37 3.11
CA MET A 99 0.01 -12.66 3.11
C MET A 99 0.52 -13.59 4.21
N ARG A 100 1.84 -13.69 4.40
CA ARG A 100 2.43 -14.50 5.48
C ARG A 100 1.90 -14.07 6.84
N VAL A 101 1.85 -12.78 7.10
CA VAL A 101 1.33 -12.23 8.35
C VAL A 101 -0.18 -12.48 8.49
N CYS A 102 -0.96 -12.26 7.44
CA CYS A 102 -2.40 -12.52 7.49
C CYS A 102 -2.73 -14.00 7.64
N ALA A 103 -1.88 -14.90 7.14
CA ALA A 103 -2.05 -16.36 7.34
C ALA A 103 -1.91 -16.81 8.80
N THR A 104 -1.35 -15.97 9.68
CA THR A 104 -1.25 -16.29 11.12
C THR A 104 -2.59 -16.24 11.85
N SER A 105 -3.64 -15.66 11.27
CA SER A 105 -4.97 -15.59 11.85
C SER A 105 -6.06 -15.59 10.76
N PRO A 106 -7.12 -16.41 10.90
CA PRO A 106 -8.25 -16.38 9.98
C PRO A 106 -9.02 -15.05 9.99
N LYS A 107 -8.82 -14.23 11.02
CA LYS A 107 -9.41 -12.89 11.14
C LYS A 107 -8.79 -11.86 10.19
N LEU A 108 -7.62 -12.13 9.62
CA LEU A 108 -6.92 -11.20 8.74
C LEU A 108 -7.00 -11.66 7.28
N LYS A 109 -7.28 -10.73 6.38
CA LYS A 109 -7.28 -10.94 4.93
C LYS A 109 -6.46 -9.85 4.28
N ALA A 110 -5.44 -10.23 3.52
CA ALA A 110 -4.57 -9.30 2.83
C ALA A 110 -5.25 -8.74 1.57
N LEU A 111 -5.18 -7.42 1.37
CA LEU A 111 -5.45 -6.76 0.09
C LEU A 111 -4.13 -6.48 -0.63
N ALA A 112 -4.11 -6.69 -1.93
CA ALA A 112 -2.92 -6.50 -2.73
C ALA A 112 -2.52 -5.02 -2.83
N THR A 113 -1.22 -4.78 -2.86
CA THR A 113 -0.60 -3.58 -3.41
C THR A 113 -0.23 -3.86 -4.86
N VAL A 114 -0.42 -2.88 -5.75
CA VAL A 114 -0.10 -2.99 -7.18
C VAL A 114 0.64 -1.76 -7.66
N PRO A 115 1.55 -1.86 -8.66
CA PRO A 115 2.36 -0.75 -9.14
C PRO A 115 1.56 0.11 -10.14
N LEU A 116 0.77 1.07 -9.68
CA LEU A 116 -0.11 1.88 -10.55
C LEU A 116 0.63 2.78 -11.54
N GLN A 117 1.91 3.08 -11.33
CA GLN A 117 2.72 3.77 -12.32
C GLN A 117 2.82 3.04 -13.67
N SER A 118 2.31 1.79 -13.73
CA SER A 118 2.17 1.02 -14.99
C SER A 118 0.96 0.09 -14.93
N GLY A 119 -0.09 0.42 -15.67
CA GLY A 119 -1.31 -0.40 -15.73
C GLY A 119 -1.07 -1.84 -16.19
N LYS A 120 -0.07 -2.07 -17.08
CA LYS A 120 0.34 -3.41 -17.51
C LYS A 120 0.90 -4.23 -16.35
N HIS A 121 1.82 -3.65 -15.58
CA HIS A 121 2.42 -4.33 -14.42
C HIS A 121 1.42 -4.48 -13.28
N ALA A 122 0.58 -3.46 -13.06
CA ALA A 122 -0.49 -3.52 -12.06
C ALA A 122 -1.49 -4.64 -12.36
N ALA A 123 -1.86 -4.85 -13.63
CA ALA A 123 -2.72 -5.95 -14.05
C ALA A 123 -2.09 -7.33 -13.75
N ALA A 124 -0.81 -7.51 -14.08
CA ALA A 124 -0.10 -8.75 -13.82
C ALA A 124 0.02 -9.06 -12.32
N VAL A 125 0.43 -8.07 -11.52
CA VAL A 125 0.56 -8.23 -10.06
C VAL A 125 -0.81 -8.48 -9.41
N LEU A 126 -1.88 -7.84 -9.88
CA LEU A 126 -3.25 -8.10 -9.40
C LEU A 126 -3.66 -9.55 -9.68
N GLU A 127 -3.43 -10.05 -10.90
CA GLU A 127 -3.75 -11.43 -11.26
C GLU A 127 -3.00 -12.44 -10.39
N GLU A 128 -1.70 -12.24 -10.21
CA GLU A 128 -0.85 -13.07 -9.33
C GLU A 128 -1.37 -13.06 -7.87
N ALA A 129 -1.69 -11.88 -7.34
CA ALA A 129 -2.17 -11.72 -5.97
C ALA A 129 -3.53 -12.40 -5.75
N VAL A 130 -4.45 -12.26 -6.70
CA VAL A 130 -5.77 -12.92 -6.65
C VAL A 130 -5.62 -14.44 -6.77
N ALA A 131 -4.76 -14.93 -7.66
CA ALA A 131 -4.44 -16.36 -7.76
C ALA A 131 -3.84 -16.92 -6.47
N ALA A 132 -3.09 -16.11 -5.73
CA ALA A 132 -2.55 -16.45 -4.40
C ALA A 132 -3.59 -16.36 -3.27
N GLY A 133 -4.81 -15.89 -3.54
CA GLY A 133 -5.93 -15.85 -2.59
C GLY A 133 -6.23 -14.49 -1.95
N MET A 134 -5.64 -13.40 -2.45
CA MET A 134 -6.03 -12.05 -2.05
C MET A 134 -7.40 -11.70 -2.66
N PRO A 135 -8.35 -11.12 -1.89
CA PRO A 135 -9.70 -10.86 -2.36
C PRO A 135 -9.83 -9.64 -3.29
N GLY A 136 -8.78 -8.84 -3.45
CA GLY A 136 -8.75 -7.62 -4.23
C GLY A 136 -7.52 -6.78 -3.92
N ALA A 137 -7.55 -5.51 -4.27
CA ALA A 137 -6.43 -4.59 -4.03
C ALA A 137 -6.87 -3.28 -3.39
N MET A 138 -5.94 -2.60 -2.73
CA MET A 138 -6.06 -1.19 -2.37
C MET A 138 -5.06 -0.37 -3.18
N ILE A 139 -5.54 0.74 -3.74
CA ILE A 139 -4.76 1.66 -4.57
C ILE A 139 -4.84 3.09 -4.05
N GLY A 140 -3.85 3.89 -4.37
CA GLY A 140 -3.88 5.34 -4.17
C GLY A 140 -4.57 6.08 -5.31
N THR A 141 -4.96 7.33 -5.09
CA THR A 141 -5.58 8.21 -6.09
C THR A 141 -4.59 8.78 -7.09
N GLN A 142 -3.28 8.79 -6.78
CA GLN A 142 -2.23 9.44 -7.55
C GLN A 142 -1.22 8.40 -8.07
N PRO A 143 -1.46 7.81 -9.25
CA PRO A 143 -0.72 6.63 -9.73
C PRO A 143 0.73 6.91 -10.16
N GLU A 144 1.12 8.17 -10.30
CA GLU A 144 2.43 8.57 -10.82
C GLU A 144 3.26 9.34 -9.77
N GLY A 145 3.52 8.70 -8.62
CA GLY A 145 4.38 9.30 -7.60
C GLY A 145 3.87 10.63 -7.02
N GLY A 146 2.57 10.73 -6.77
CA GLY A 146 1.92 11.95 -6.28
C GLY A 146 1.28 12.80 -7.38
N GLN A 147 1.16 12.25 -8.58
CA GLN A 147 0.52 12.87 -9.74
C GLN A 147 -0.32 11.85 -10.51
N GLY A 148 -0.94 12.31 -11.61
CA GLY A 148 -1.76 11.48 -12.49
C GLY A 148 -3.17 11.27 -11.95
N ASN A 149 -4.02 10.70 -12.79
CA ASN A 149 -5.41 10.40 -12.49
C ASN A 149 -5.70 8.92 -12.74
N LEU A 150 -6.70 8.39 -12.05
CA LEU A 150 -7.10 6.98 -12.17
C LEU A 150 -7.81 6.64 -13.50
N ASP A 151 -8.21 7.63 -14.28
CA ASP A 151 -8.79 7.49 -15.62
C ASP A 151 -7.75 7.61 -16.77
N ALA A 152 -6.45 7.65 -16.44
CA ALA A 152 -5.39 7.70 -17.43
C ALA A 152 -5.36 6.43 -18.30
N GLU A 153 -5.24 6.58 -19.63
CA GLU A 153 -5.30 5.46 -20.60
C GLU A 153 -4.30 4.34 -20.29
N HIS A 154 -3.13 4.66 -19.73
CA HIS A 154 -2.15 3.64 -19.37
C HIS A 154 -2.63 2.69 -18.25
N LEU A 155 -3.69 3.06 -17.51
CA LEU A 155 -4.31 2.22 -16.47
C LEU A 155 -5.42 1.30 -17.01
N ASP A 156 -5.85 1.44 -18.26
CA ASP A 156 -6.88 0.57 -18.86
C ASP A 156 -6.60 -0.93 -18.68
N PRO A 157 -5.35 -1.45 -18.84
CA PRO A 157 -5.07 -2.86 -18.60
C PRO A 157 -5.35 -3.31 -17.17
N PHE A 158 -5.09 -2.45 -16.17
CA PHE A 158 -5.39 -2.73 -14.77
C PHE A 158 -6.89 -2.81 -14.52
N TRP A 159 -7.65 -1.83 -15.01
CA TRP A 159 -9.11 -1.80 -14.84
C TRP A 159 -9.80 -2.97 -15.57
N ALA A 160 -9.32 -3.30 -16.77
CA ALA A 160 -9.81 -4.46 -17.52
C ALA A 160 -9.57 -5.76 -16.75
N LYS A 161 -8.36 -5.93 -16.16
CA LYS A 161 -8.02 -7.12 -15.36
C LYS A 161 -8.84 -7.20 -14.07
N ALA A 162 -9.04 -6.09 -13.38
CA ALA A 162 -9.88 -6.05 -12.17
C ALA A 162 -11.35 -6.45 -12.48
N ALA A 163 -11.87 -5.98 -13.61
CA ALA A 163 -13.20 -6.35 -14.09
C ALA A 163 -13.30 -7.82 -14.50
N GLU A 164 -12.28 -8.36 -15.19
CA GLU A 164 -12.18 -9.77 -15.57
C GLU A 164 -12.20 -10.68 -14.35
N LEU A 165 -11.38 -10.36 -13.34
CA LEU A 165 -11.25 -11.11 -12.10
C LEU A 165 -12.44 -10.91 -11.15
N LYS A 166 -13.27 -9.88 -11.39
CA LYS A 166 -14.43 -9.50 -10.56
C LYS A 166 -14.06 -9.27 -9.10
N VAL A 167 -12.94 -8.63 -8.86
CA VAL A 167 -12.44 -8.32 -7.52
C VAL A 167 -12.65 -6.85 -7.16
N PRO A 168 -12.90 -6.52 -5.88
CA PRO A 168 -13.02 -5.16 -5.42
C PRO A 168 -11.67 -4.43 -5.48
N ILE A 169 -11.71 -3.16 -5.89
CA ILE A 169 -10.60 -2.23 -5.80
C ILE A 169 -11.00 -1.13 -4.80
N ILE A 170 -10.24 -1.01 -3.72
CA ILE A 170 -10.45 0.04 -2.72
C ILE A 170 -9.55 1.21 -3.09
N VAL A 171 -10.16 2.35 -3.38
CA VAL A 171 -9.44 3.60 -3.68
C VAL A 171 -9.22 4.36 -2.38
N HIS A 172 -7.98 4.76 -2.13
CA HIS A 172 -7.59 5.49 -0.93
C HIS A 172 -6.92 6.82 -1.28
N PRO A 173 -7.34 7.94 -0.66
CA PRO A 173 -6.72 9.24 -0.92
C PRO A 173 -5.26 9.27 -0.47
N MET A 174 -4.40 9.90 -1.26
CA MET A 174 -2.98 10.08 -0.93
C MET A 174 -2.75 11.31 -0.05
N PHE A 175 -1.57 11.42 0.56
CA PHE A 175 -1.26 12.51 1.51
C PHE A 175 -0.87 13.83 0.85
N GLY A 176 -0.43 13.80 -0.40
CA GLY A 176 0.04 14.96 -1.14
C GLY A 176 -1.05 15.72 -1.89
N SER A 177 -2.32 15.36 -1.71
CA SER A 177 -3.43 15.94 -2.45
C SER A 177 -3.90 17.27 -1.86
N GLY A 178 -4.18 18.22 -2.73
CA GLY A 178 -4.86 19.45 -2.40
C GLY A 178 -4.01 20.72 -2.41
N ASP A 179 -4.68 21.84 -2.20
CA ASP A 179 -4.08 23.18 -2.19
C ASP A 179 -3.26 23.40 -0.90
N ALA A 180 -2.11 24.04 -1.01
CA ALA A 180 -1.24 24.37 0.13
C ALA A 180 -1.97 25.16 1.26
N ARG A 181 -3.03 25.90 0.93
CA ARG A 181 -3.90 26.57 1.90
C ARG A 181 -4.62 25.61 2.86
N LEU A 182 -4.73 24.32 2.50
CA LEU A 182 -5.35 23.28 3.32
C LEU A 182 -4.41 22.75 4.42
N HIS A 183 -3.15 23.16 4.44
CA HIS A 183 -2.21 22.75 5.48
C HIS A 183 -2.56 23.32 6.85
N ASP A 184 -3.20 24.50 6.87
CA ASP A 184 -3.65 25.13 8.11
C ASP A 184 -4.88 24.38 8.69
N PHE A 185 -4.98 24.36 10.00
CA PHE A 185 -6.10 23.78 10.76
C PHE A 185 -6.41 22.33 10.42
N GLN A 186 -5.42 21.57 9.93
CA GLN A 186 -5.57 20.16 9.52
C GLN A 186 -6.60 19.92 8.38
N MET A 187 -6.92 20.94 7.60
CA MET A 187 -7.90 20.88 6.52
C MET A 187 -7.46 19.91 5.41
N MET A 188 -6.17 19.61 5.29
CA MET A 188 -5.68 18.57 4.37
C MET A 188 -6.35 17.21 4.64
N ASN A 189 -6.53 16.83 5.91
CA ASN A 189 -7.21 15.61 6.28
C ASN A 189 -8.73 15.67 6.08
N ALA A 190 -9.33 16.80 6.43
CA ALA A 190 -10.80 16.94 6.44
C ALA A 190 -11.38 17.26 5.05
N VAL A 191 -10.66 17.99 4.23
CA VAL A 191 -11.11 18.48 2.91
C VAL A 191 -10.23 17.93 1.79
N GLY A 192 -8.90 18.09 1.87
CA GLY A 192 -7.98 17.74 0.80
C GLY A 192 -8.10 16.29 0.37
N ARG A 193 -8.13 15.36 1.32
CA ARG A 193 -8.27 13.93 1.02
C ARG A 193 -9.63 13.55 0.45
N VAL A 194 -10.68 14.21 0.88
CA VAL A 194 -12.02 13.97 0.31
C VAL A 194 -12.09 14.49 -1.12
N THR A 195 -11.50 15.65 -1.37
CA THR A 195 -11.42 16.23 -2.72
C THR A 195 -10.57 15.37 -3.66
N ASP A 196 -9.53 14.70 -3.15
CA ASP A 196 -8.68 13.79 -3.93
C ASP A 196 -9.40 12.52 -4.40
N LEU A 197 -10.53 12.19 -3.78
CA LEU A 197 -11.39 11.05 -4.17
C LEU A 197 -12.47 11.42 -5.18
N THR A 198 -12.66 12.71 -5.49
CA THR A 198 -13.73 13.20 -6.37
C THR A 198 -13.22 13.59 -7.74
#